data_df3a56429513c4f3dd9050947681e85c
#
_entry.id   df3a56429513c4f3dd9050947681e85c
#
_cell.length_a   1.000
_cell.length_b   1.000
_cell.length_c   1.000
_cell.angle_alpha   90.00
_cell.angle_beta   90.00
_cell.angle_gamma   90.00
#
_symmetry.space_group_name_H-M   'P 1'
#
loop_
_entity.id
_entity.type
_entity.pdbx_description
1 polymer ?
#
loop_
_entity_poly.entity_id
_entity_poly.type
_entity_poly.pdbx_seq_one_letter_code
_entity_poly.pdbx_strand_id
1 'polypeptide(L)'
;MGSMIPPLTIHVPEWMQGSIAWDQVYPTDEAKMRVAIDLAAQNVRQGTGGPFGAAIFDTATGRPVSAGVNSVIRLNNSVLHAEILAIMLGQQQIGAYTLHQPGRDHVLVSSCDPCAMCLGATLWSGVTRIVTGADRADASALSFDEGPVFPQSYSYLESRGIAITRGVLRGEAAAVLELYRRQGGVIYNA
;
A
#
# COMPACT_ATOMS: atom_id res chain seq x y z
N MET A 1 5.97 -12.07 38.32
CA MET A 1 5.69 -10.93 37.43
C MET A 1 4.71 -11.41 36.38
N GLY A 2 3.46 -10.97 36.42
CA GLY A 2 2.47 -11.32 35.40
C GLY A 2 2.89 -10.73 34.07
N SER A 3 2.91 -11.53 33.00
CA SER A 3 3.18 -11.02 31.65
C SER A 3 1.97 -10.19 31.21
N MET A 4 2.11 -8.88 31.18
CA MET A 4 1.11 -8.01 30.55
C MET A 4 1.26 -8.11 29.04
N ILE A 5 0.15 -8.34 28.35
CA ILE A 5 0.10 -8.19 26.89
C ILE A 5 0.31 -6.69 26.60
N PRO A 6 1.38 -6.30 25.89
CA PRO A 6 1.62 -4.88 25.60
C PRO A 6 0.55 -4.32 24.68
N PRO A 7 0.17 -3.05 24.82
CA PRO A 7 -0.72 -2.40 23.86
C PRO A 7 -0.03 -2.31 22.50
N LEU A 8 -0.75 -2.65 21.42
CA LEU A 8 -0.29 -2.44 20.06
C LEU A 8 -0.67 -1.02 19.61
N THR A 9 0.33 -0.16 19.45
CA THR A 9 0.13 1.20 18.95
C THR A 9 0.84 1.35 17.61
N ILE A 10 0.12 1.82 16.60
CA ILE A 10 0.65 2.05 15.25
C ILE A 10 0.69 3.56 15.01
N HIS A 11 1.91 4.09 14.82
CA HIS A 11 2.14 5.48 14.48
C HIS A 11 2.63 5.59 13.04
N VAL A 12 1.98 6.40 12.22
CA VAL A 12 2.51 6.78 10.91
C VAL A 12 3.64 7.81 11.07
N PRO A 13 4.58 7.90 10.13
CA PRO A 13 5.58 8.98 10.14
C PRO A 13 4.92 10.36 10.13
N GLU A 14 5.42 11.30 10.94
CA GLU A 14 4.84 12.65 11.07
C GLU A 14 4.75 13.38 9.73
N TRP A 15 5.75 13.22 8.85
CA TRP A 15 5.78 13.85 7.55
C TRP A 15 4.57 13.45 6.66
N MET A 16 3.95 12.29 6.88
CA MET A 16 2.79 11.85 6.09
C MET A 16 1.59 12.78 6.22
N GLN A 17 1.43 13.45 7.35
CA GLN A 17 0.28 14.32 7.60
C GLN A 17 0.20 15.49 6.61
N GLY A 18 1.34 16.01 6.18
CA GLY A 18 1.42 17.09 5.20
C GLY A 18 1.68 16.65 3.74
N SER A 19 1.82 15.36 3.49
CA SER A 19 2.24 14.85 2.18
C SER A 19 1.10 14.57 1.21
N ILE A 20 -0.14 14.60 1.68
CA ILE A 20 -1.31 14.28 0.87
C ILE A 20 -2.29 15.46 0.92
N ALA A 21 -2.69 15.93 -0.24
CA ALA A 21 -3.75 16.92 -0.36
C ALA A 21 -5.12 16.21 -0.28
N TRP A 22 -5.62 16.04 0.95
CA TRP A 22 -6.82 15.25 1.25
C TRP A 22 -8.10 15.75 0.55
N ASP A 23 -8.18 17.05 0.30
CA ASP A 23 -9.32 17.67 -0.38
C ASP A 23 -9.19 17.71 -1.91
N GLN A 24 -8.02 17.30 -2.44
CA GLN A 24 -7.78 17.28 -3.87
C GLN A 24 -8.47 16.08 -4.53
N VAL A 25 -8.98 16.31 -5.75
CA VAL A 25 -9.49 15.24 -6.62
C VAL A 25 -8.36 14.71 -7.50
N TYR A 26 -8.19 13.41 -7.52
CA TYR A 26 -7.25 12.69 -8.38
C TYR A 26 -8.04 11.88 -9.42
N PRO A 27 -8.29 12.44 -10.62
CA PRO A 27 -9.29 11.88 -11.54
C PRO A 27 -8.81 10.62 -12.28
N THR A 28 -7.50 10.44 -12.45
CA THR A 28 -6.94 9.32 -13.21
C THR A 28 -6.14 8.36 -12.33
N ASP A 29 -5.92 7.14 -12.82
CA ASP A 29 -5.09 6.17 -12.13
C ASP A 29 -3.63 6.64 -11.99
N GLU A 30 -3.10 7.34 -13.01
CA GLU A 30 -1.76 7.91 -12.96
C GLU A 30 -1.64 8.98 -11.89
N ALA A 31 -2.66 9.84 -11.75
CA ALA A 31 -2.68 10.87 -10.70
C ALA A 31 -2.68 10.24 -9.30
N LYS A 32 -3.50 9.19 -9.11
CA LYS A 32 -3.55 8.43 -7.85
C LYS A 32 -2.24 7.66 -7.60
N MET A 33 -1.67 7.06 -8.66
CA MET A 33 -0.43 6.30 -8.56
C MET A 33 0.75 7.19 -8.17
N ARG A 34 0.83 8.44 -8.67
CA ARG A 34 1.86 9.38 -8.23
C ARG A 34 1.82 9.63 -6.73
N VAL A 35 0.64 9.68 -6.11
CA VAL A 35 0.53 9.77 -4.63
C VAL A 35 1.20 8.57 -3.96
N ALA A 36 0.93 7.34 -4.41
CA ALA A 36 1.53 6.15 -3.84
C ALA A 36 3.06 6.10 -4.06
N ILE A 37 3.53 6.51 -5.25
CA ILE A 37 4.96 6.60 -5.59
C ILE A 37 5.66 7.66 -4.73
N ASP A 38 5.05 8.84 -4.57
CA ASP A 38 5.61 9.93 -3.76
C ASP A 38 5.71 9.54 -2.29
N LEU A 39 4.72 8.84 -1.76
CA LEU A 39 4.76 8.27 -0.40
C LEU A 39 5.91 7.28 -0.24
N ALA A 40 6.07 6.35 -1.20
CA ALA A 40 7.18 5.40 -1.20
C ALA A 40 8.53 6.12 -1.25
N ALA A 41 8.68 7.10 -2.14
CA ALA A 41 9.91 7.86 -2.31
C ALA A 41 10.25 8.69 -1.06
N GLN A 42 9.26 9.32 -0.44
CA GLN A 42 9.47 10.06 0.81
C GLN A 42 9.85 9.11 1.96
N ASN A 43 9.21 7.93 2.06
CA ASN A 43 9.55 6.93 3.07
C ASN A 43 11.03 6.54 3.01
N VAL A 44 11.55 6.34 1.79
CA VAL A 44 12.97 6.07 1.56
C VAL A 44 13.85 7.28 1.91
N ARG A 45 13.53 8.47 1.39
CA ARG A 45 14.35 9.69 1.60
C ARG A 45 14.42 10.13 3.05
N GLN A 46 13.34 9.91 3.81
CA GLN A 46 13.26 10.24 5.24
C GLN A 46 13.83 9.11 6.13
N GLY A 47 14.21 7.97 5.55
CA GLY A 47 14.72 6.82 6.30
C GLY A 47 13.68 6.20 7.25
N THR A 48 12.38 6.31 6.92
CA THR A 48 11.30 5.87 7.80
C THR A 48 10.75 4.48 7.46
N GLY A 49 11.23 3.85 6.39
CA GLY A 49 10.86 2.47 6.05
C GLY A 49 11.24 2.05 4.63
N GLY A 50 10.71 0.92 4.19
CA GLY A 50 10.96 0.36 2.87
C GLY A 50 10.30 1.14 1.72
N PRO A 51 10.61 0.78 0.45
CA PRO A 51 10.30 1.58 -0.74
C PRO A 51 8.86 1.38 -1.24
N PHE A 52 7.90 1.25 -0.33
CA PHE A 52 6.51 0.97 -0.67
C PHE A 52 5.56 1.98 -0.05
N GLY A 53 4.62 2.46 -0.87
CA GLY A 53 3.56 3.37 -0.50
C GLY A 53 2.23 2.94 -1.10
N ALA A 54 1.14 3.18 -0.39
CA ALA A 54 -0.20 2.87 -0.84
C ALA A 54 -1.21 3.92 -0.38
N ALA A 55 -2.31 4.05 -1.11
CA ALA A 55 -3.40 4.93 -0.72
C ALA A 55 -4.75 4.34 -1.12
N ILE A 56 -5.78 4.64 -0.35
CA ILE A 56 -7.18 4.33 -0.67
C ILE A 56 -7.84 5.59 -1.19
N PHE A 57 -8.56 5.48 -2.30
CA PHE A 57 -9.36 6.56 -2.86
C PHE A 57 -10.83 6.14 -2.98
N ASP A 58 -11.71 7.08 -2.73
CA ASP A 58 -13.12 6.97 -3.07
C ASP A 58 -13.26 7.09 -4.60
N THR A 59 -13.90 6.11 -5.23
CA THR A 59 -13.95 6.02 -6.70
C THR A 59 -14.87 7.07 -7.31
N ALA A 60 -15.92 7.48 -6.61
CA ALA A 60 -16.90 8.45 -7.10
C ALA A 60 -16.33 9.88 -7.04
N THR A 61 -15.62 10.22 -5.99
CA THR A 61 -15.09 11.58 -5.80
C THR A 61 -13.65 11.74 -6.29
N GLY A 62 -12.90 10.65 -6.40
CA GLY A 62 -11.47 10.67 -6.69
C GLY A 62 -10.62 11.23 -5.55
N ARG A 63 -11.19 11.42 -4.35
CA ARG A 63 -10.46 11.94 -3.17
C ARG A 63 -9.80 10.80 -2.39
N PRO A 64 -8.64 11.06 -1.78
CA PRO A 64 -8.00 10.10 -0.89
C PRO A 64 -8.82 9.92 0.39
N VAL A 65 -8.89 8.69 0.87
CA VAL A 65 -9.54 8.30 2.13
C VAL A 65 -8.48 7.99 3.19
N SER A 66 -7.43 7.29 2.77
CA SER A 66 -6.31 6.93 3.65
C SER A 66 -5.05 6.67 2.85
N ALA A 67 -3.93 6.58 3.56
CA ALA A 67 -2.65 6.21 2.97
C ALA A 67 -1.78 5.46 3.97
N GLY A 68 -0.82 4.70 3.45
CA GLY A 68 0.14 3.95 4.24
C GLY A 68 1.51 3.92 3.56
N VAL A 69 2.55 3.77 4.37
CA VAL A 69 3.91 3.50 3.91
C VAL A 69 4.46 2.31 4.66
N ASN A 70 5.36 1.56 4.04
CA ASN A 70 5.99 0.44 4.70
C ASN A 70 6.65 0.85 6.01
N SER A 71 6.27 0.20 7.10
CA SER A 71 6.70 0.52 8.46
C SER A 71 7.26 -0.70 9.21
N VAL A 72 7.62 -1.78 8.48
CA VAL A 72 8.11 -3.03 9.04
C VAL A 72 9.28 -2.81 9.99
N ILE A 73 10.35 -2.18 9.51
CA ILE A 73 11.56 -1.96 10.30
C ILE A 73 11.31 -0.93 11.41
N ARG A 74 10.67 0.18 11.07
CA ARG A 74 10.44 1.29 12.01
C ARG A 74 9.63 0.88 13.23
N LEU A 75 8.63 0.02 13.04
CA LEU A 75 7.74 -0.44 14.12
C LEU A 75 8.02 -1.89 14.56
N ASN A 76 9.11 -2.49 14.05
CA ASN A 76 9.49 -3.86 14.35
C ASN A 76 8.30 -4.84 14.23
N ASN A 77 7.58 -4.75 13.11
CA ASN A 77 6.37 -5.52 12.87
C ASN A 77 6.24 -5.90 11.39
N SER A 78 6.42 -7.20 11.09
CA SER A 78 6.49 -7.75 9.73
C SER A 78 5.22 -7.59 8.91
N VAL A 79 4.06 -7.36 9.52
CA VAL A 79 2.80 -7.21 8.79
C VAL A 79 2.51 -5.77 8.37
N LEU A 80 3.28 -4.78 8.81
CA LEU A 80 3.01 -3.37 8.54
C LEU A 80 3.53 -2.92 7.16
N HIS A 81 3.04 -3.58 6.12
CA HIS A 81 3.20 -3.15 4.74
C HIS A 81 2.35 -1.91 4.44
N ALA A 82 2.67 -1.21 3.35
CA ALA A 82 1.98 0.03 2.98
C ALA A 82 0.48 -0.18 2.76
N GLU A 83 0.11 -1.25 2.05
CA GLU A 83 -1.28 -1.61 1.76
C GLU A 83 -2.05 -1.95 3.04
N ILE A 84 -1.42 -2.70 3.96
CA ILE A 84 -2.03 -3.04 5.25
C ILE A 84 -2.34 -1.77 6.04
N LEU A 85 -1.38 -0.85 6.13
CA LEU A 85 -1.59 0.42 6.81
C LEU A 85 -2.66 1.28 6.15
N ALA A 86 -2.67 1.36 4.81
CA ALA A 86 -3.70 2.09 4.08
C ALA A 86 -5.10 1.52 4.34
N ILE A 87 -5.25 0.18 4.34
CA ILE A 87 -6.52 -0.50 4.64
C ILE A 87 -6.94 -0.22 6.09
N MET A 88 -6.05 -0.42 7.07
CA MET A 88 -6.36 -0.23 8.50
C MET A 88 -6.81 1.22 8.77
N LEU A 89 -6.05 2.20 8.27
CA LEU A 89 -6.37 3.61 8.45
C LEU A 89 -7.65 4.01 7.72
N GLY A 90 -7.89 3.46 6.52
CA GLY A 90 -9.13 3.68 5.78
C GLY A 90 -10.36 3.16 6.52
N GLN A 91 -10.29 1.94 7.05
CA GLN A 91 -11.35 1.37 7.86
C GLN A 91 -11.60 2.18 9.15
N GLN A 92 -10.54 2.64 9.79
CA GLN A 92 -10.65 3.52 10.95
C GLN A 92 -11.29 4.87 10.58
N GLN A 93 -10.89 5.50 9.46
CA GLN A 93 -11.41 6.78 8.99
C GLN A 93 -12.90 6.73 8.68
N ILE A 94 -13.38 5.63 8.09
CA ILE A 94 -14.80 5.46 7.78
C ILE A 94 -15.61 4.87 8.94
N GLY A 95 -14.95 4.45 10.03
CA GLY A 95 -15.60 3.88 11.22
C GLY A 95 -16.20 2.49 11.00
N ALA A 96 -15.61 1.67 10.09
CA ALA A 96 -16.14 0.34 9.74
C ALA A 96 -15.00 -0.66 9.55
N TYR A 97 -15.28 -1.95 9.78
CA TYR A 97 -14.32 -3.05 9.58
C TYR A 97 -14.09 -3.40 8.10
N THR A 98 -14.79 -2.76 7.18
CA THR A 98 -14.70 -2.99 5.73
C THR A 98 -14.79 -1.67 4.97
N LEU A 99 -14.06 -1.54 3.87
CA LEU A 99 -14.13 -0.42 2.93
C LEU A 99 -15.33 -0.54 1.97
N HIS A 100 -16.03 -1.68 1.98
CA HIS A 100 -17.28 -1.82 1.25
C HIS A 100 -18.40 -1.08 1.98
N GLN A 101 -18.89 -0.01 1.39
CA GLN A 101 -19.99 0.80 1.93
C GLN A 101 -21.13 0.89 0.89
N PRO A 102 -22.40 0.86 1.29
CA PRO A 102 -23.50 1.01 0.34
C PRO A 102 -23.37 2.30 -0.50
N GLY A 103 -23.27 2.13 -1.82
CA GLY A 103 -23.16 3.24 -2.77
C GLY A 103 -21.80 3.95 -2.78
N ARG A 104 -20.77 3.41 -2.12
CA ARG A 104 -19.41 3.96 -2.13
C ARG A 104 -18.39 2.85 -2.37
N ASP A 105 -17.71 2.95 -3.49
CA ASP A 105 -16.63 2.06 -3.86
C ASP A 105 -15.27 2.70 -3.58
N HIS A 106 -14.31 1.88 -3.22
CA HIS A 106 -12.95 2.31 -2.94
C HIS A 106 -11.95 1.54 -3.80
N VAL A 107 -10.89 2.24 -4.20
CA VAL A 107 -9.74 1.65 -4.91
C VAL A 107 -8.50 1.72 -4.03
N LEU A 108 -7.81 0.59 -3.92
CA LEU A 108 -6.45 0.52 -3.38
C LEU A 108 -5.45 0.80 -4.50
N VAL A 109 -4.60 1.79 -4.30
CA VAL A 109 -3.49 2.12 -5.21
C VAL A 109 -2.19 1.82 -4.48
N SER A 110 -1.38 0.92 -5.03
CA SER A 110 -0.08 0.50 -4.45
C SER A 110 1.07 0.78 -5.40
N SER A 111 2.16 1.32 -4.90
CA SER A 111 3.36 1.62 -5.70
C SER A 111 4.03 0.38 -6.28
N CYS A 112 3.73 -0.80 -5.76
CA CYS A 112 4.19 -2.10 -6.26
C CYS A 112 3.04 -3.10 -6.28
N ASP A 113 3.18 -4.19 -7.05
CA ASP A 113 2.28 -5.33 -6.97
C ASP A 113 2.23 -5.87 -5.54
N PRO A 114 1.05 -6.16 -4.98
CA PRO A 114 0.92 -6.68 -3.63
C PRO A 114 1.58 -8.06 -3.46
N CYS A 115 2.26 -8.26 -2.33
CA CYS A 115 2.72 -9.57 -1.91
C CYS A 115 1.55 -10.50 -1.52
N ALA A 116 1.82 -11.76 -1.23
CA ALA A 116 0.80 -12.75 -0.86
C ALA A 116 -0.05 -12.30 0.35
N MET A 117 0.56 -11.67 1.36
CA MET A 117 -0.15 -11.14 2.53
C MET A 117 -1.09 -9.99 2.15
N CYS A 118 -0.60 -9.03 1.35
CA CYS A 118 -1.39 -7.86 0.96
C CYS A 118 -2.51 -8.21 -0.01
N LEU A 119 -2.32 -9.19 -0.90
CA LEU A 119 -3.40 -9.73 -1.73
C LEU A 119 -4.51 -10.36 -0.88
N GLY A 120 -4.14 -11.15 0.12
CA GLY A 120 -5.10 -11.71 1.08
C GLY A 120 -5.85 -10.61 1.84
N ALA A 121 -5.14 -9.59 2.34
CA ALA A 121 -5.75 -8.46 3.02
C ALA A 121 -6.71 -7.68 2.11
N THR A 122 -6.35 -7.49 0.86
CA THR A 122 -7.21 -6.82 -0.13
C THR A 122 -8.54 -7.55 -0.33
N LEU A 123 -8.52 -8.89 -0.38
CA LEU A 123 -9.74 -9.71 -0.50
C LEU A 123 -10.74 -9.43 0.63
N TRP A 124 -10.25 -9.17 1.85
CA TRP A 124 -11.05 -8.92 3.03
C TRP A 124 -11.37 -7.44 3.27
N SER A 125 -10.62 -6.54 2.63
CA SER A 125 -10.69 -5.10 2.88
C SER A 125 -12.01 -4.46 2.48
N GLY A 126 -12.67 -5.02 1.46
CA GLY A 126 -13.89 -4.45 0.88
C GLY A 126 -13.63 -3.43 -0.23
N VAL A 127 -12.40 -3.28 -0.73
CA VAL A 127 -12.14 -2.49 -1.95
C VAL A 127 -12.69 -3.24 -3.17
N THR A 128 -13.16 -2.50 -4.16
CA THR A 128 -13.69 -3.06 -5.40
C THR A 128 -12.67 -3.02 -6.55
N ARG A 129 -11.51 -2.38 -6.31
CA ARG A 129 -10.48 -2.24 -7.32
C ARG A 129 -9.08 -2.12 -6.71
N ILE A 130 -8.07 -2.66 -7.43
CA ILE A 130 -6.65 -2.45 -7.15
C ILE A 130 -5.98 -1.82 -8.38
N VAL A 131 -5.09 -0.85 -8.13
CA VAL A 131 -4.19 -0.29 -9.15
C VAL A 131 -2.76 -0.42 -8.64
N THR A 132 -1.85 -1.01 -9.46
CA THR A 132 -0.46 -1.23 -9.04
C THR A 132 0.54 -0.56 -9.99
N GLY A 133 1.68 -0.15 -9.43
CA GLY A 133 2.79 0.49 -10.15
C GLY A 133 3.85 -0.50 -10.62
N ALA A 134 4.97 -0.63 -9.89
CA ALA A 134 6.01 -1.61 -10.16
C ALA A 134 5.46 -3.04 -10.09
N ASP A 135 6.04 -3.96 -10.84
CA ASP A 135 5.63 -5.36 -10.74
C ASP A 135 6.50 -6.11 -9.72
N ARG A 136 6.09 -7.35 -9.43
CA ARG A 136 6.81 -8.22 -8.51
C ARG A 136 8.24 -8.49 -8.95
N ALA A 137 8.52 -8.60 -10.24
CA ALA A 137 9.87 -8.84 -10.73
C ALA A 137 10.79 -7.67 -10.39
N ASP A 138 10.27 -6.43 -10.37
CA ASP A 138 11.03 -5.25 -9.95
C ASP A 138 11.42 -5.35 -8.46
N ALA A 139 10.50 -5.78 -7.58
CA ALA A 139 10.80 -5.97 -6.15
C ALA A 139 11.73 -7.16 -5.91
N SER A 140 11.48 -8.30 -6.57
CA SER A 140 12.33 -9.49 -6.44
C SER A 140 13.75 -9.28 -6.96
N ALA A 141 13.96 -8.37 -7.93
CA ALA A 141 15.29 -7.99 -8.38
C ALA A 141 16.13 -7.32 -7.26
N LEU A 142 15.47 -6.78 -6.22
CA LEU A 142 16.11 -6.27 -5.02
C LEU A 142 16.22 -7.34 -3.90
N SER A 143 15.80 -8.58 -4.17
CA SER A 143 15.74 -9.69 -3.21
C SER A 143 14.59 -9.61 -2.19
N PHE A 144 13.55 -8.80 -2.43
CA PHE A 144 12.34 -8.92 -1.65
C PHE A 144 11.59 -10.22 -2.01
N ASP A 145 11.20 -10.99 -1.00
CA ASP A 145 10.32 -12.15 -1.17
C ASP A 145 8.85 -11.71 -1.07
N GLU A 146 8.14 -11.82 -2.18
CA GLU A 146 6.73 -11.45 -2.28
C GLU A 146 5.78 -12.62 -1.94
N GLY A 147 6.34 -13.77 -1.59
CA GLY A 147 5.59 -14.97 -1.26
C GLY A 147 4.88 -15.63 -2.47
N PRO A 148 4.03 -16.63 -2.20
CA PRO A 148 3.40 -17.46 -3.24
C PRO A 148 2.21 -16.71 -3.88
N VAL A 149 2.49 -15.80 -4.78
CA VAL A 149 1.48 -15.13 -5.62
C VAL A 149 1.53 -15.71 -7.02
N PHE A 150 0.44 -16.32 -7.45
CA PHE A 150 0.28 -16.98 -8.74
C PHE A 150 -0.68 -16.18 -9.66
N PRO A 151 -0.69 -16.41 -10.97
CA PRO A 151 -1.70 -15.84 -11.85
C PRO A 151 -3.13 -16.09 -11.37
N GLN A 152 -3.39 -17.29 -10.82
CA GLN A 152 -4.67 -17.67 -10.25
C GLN A 152 -5.08 -16.83 -9.03
N SER A 153 -4.13 -16.25 -8.30
CA SER A 153 -4.43 -15.37 -7.17
C SER A 153 -5.14 -14.10 -7.65
N TYR A 154 -4.72 -13.55 -8.77
CA TYR A 154 -5.39 -12.41 -9.39
C TYR A 154 -6.75 -12.79 -9.96
N SER A 155 -6.83 -13.89 -10.72
CA SER A 155 -8.11 -14.39 -11.26
C SER A 155 -9.13 -14.69 -10.15
N TYR A 156 -8.66 -15.12 -8.98
CA TYR A 156 -9.54 -15.31 -7.82
C TYR A 156 -10.11 -13.98 -7.32
N LEU A 157 -9.30 -12.94 -7.18
CA LEU A 157 -9.75 -11.60 -6.79
C LEU A 157 -10.78 -11.04 -7.81
N GLU A 158 -10.50 -11.19 -9.10
CA GLU A 158 -11.42 -10.78 -10.18
C GLU A 158 -12.76 -11.52 -10.09
N SER A 159 -12.73 -12.83 -9.79
CA SER A 159 -13.96 -13.63 -9.59
C SER A 159 -14.76 -13.17 -8.36
N ARG A 160 -14.12 -12.46 -7.44
CA ARG A 160 -14.75 -11.84 -6.26
C ARG A 160 -15.19 -10.40 -6.50
N GLY A 161 -15.12 -9.91 -7.74
CA GLY A 161 -15.56 -8.57 -8.12
C GLY A 161 -14.53 -7.47 -7.88
N ILE A 162 -13.25 -7.82 -7.65
CA ILE A 162 -12.18 -6.85 -7.46
C ILE A 162 -11.47 -6.65 -8.81
N ALA A 163 -11.68 -5.51 -9.45
CA ALA A 163 -11.02 -5.17 -10.71
C ALA A 163 -9.52 -4.87 -10.48
N ILE A 164 -8.66 -5.28 -11.40
CA ILE A 164 -7.20 -5.14 -11.26
C ILE A 164 -6.62 -4.41 -12.47
N THR A 165 -5.88 -3.33 -12.21
CA THR A 165 -5.09 -2.59 -13.19
C THR A 165 -3.63 -2.60 -12.75
N ARG A 166 -2.73 -3.09 -13.59
CA ARG A 166 -1.31 -3.22 -13.24
C ARG A 166 -0.41 -2.38 -14.12
N GLY A 167 0.77 -2.06 -13.61
CA GLY A 167 1.83 -1.41 -14.38
C GLY A 167 1.61 0.09 -14.63
N VAL A 168 0.75 0.75 -13.85
CA VAL A 168 0.54 2.19 -13.96
C VAL A 168 1.77 2.95 -13.47
N LEU A 169 2.40 3.73 -14.35
CA LEU A 169 3.66 4.44 -14.07
C LEU A 169 4.78 3.50 -13.57
N ARG A 170 4.84 2.26 -14.06
CA ARG A 170 5.79 1.24 -13.61
C ARG A 170 7.23 1.76 -13.52
N GLY A 171 7.71 2.49 -14.53
CA GLY A 171 9.06 3.02 -14.54
C GLY A 171 9.35 4.00 -13.40
N GLU A 172 8.39 4.89 -13.08
CA GLU A 172 8.50 5.82 -11.95
C GLU A 172 8.49 5.06 -10.62
N ALA A 173 7.63 4.06 -10.48
CA ALA A 173 7.54 3.23 -9.28
C ALA A 173 8.81 2.37 -9.07
N ALA A 174 9.31 1.71 -10.11
CA ALA A 174 10.54 0.91 -10.05
C ALA A 174 11.78 1.77 -9.72
N ALA A 175 11.79 3.04 -10.13
CA ALA A 175 12.87 3.97 -9.77
C ALA A 175 12.97 4.21 -8.25
N VAL A 176 11.87 4.09 -7.50
CA VAL A 176 11.88 4.20 -6.02
C VAL A 176 12.51 2.95 -5.39
N LEU A 177 12.26 1.76 -5.94
CA LEU A 177 12.91 0.54 -5.53
C LEU A 177 14.43 0.65 -5.70
N GLU A 178 14.86 1.14 -6.87
CA GLU A 178 16.27 1.36 -7.17
C GLU A 178 16.90 2.45 -6.27
N LEU A 179 16.16 3.52 -5.94
CA LEU A 179 16.61 4.52 -4.96
C LEU A 179 16.91 3.87 -3.61
N TYR A 180 16.00 3.00 -3.13
CA TYR A 180 16.17 2.26 -1.87
C TYR A 180 17.42 1.37 -1.87
N ARG A 181 17.62 0.62 -2.97
CA ARG A 181 18.80 -0.21 -3.16
C ARG A 181 20.10 0.60 -3.08
N ARG A 182 20.14 1.76 -3.78
CA ARG A 182 21.33 2.65 -3.79
C ARG A 182 21.65 3.24 -2.42
N GLN A 183 20.65 3.41 -1.56
CA GLN A 183 20.83 3.88 -0.19
C GLN A 183 21.21 2.77 0.79
N GLY A 184 21.39 1.54 0.32
CA GLY A 184 21.71 0.38 1.18
C GLY A 184 20.54 -0.03 2.06
N GLY A 185 19.32 0.14 1.57
CA GLY A 185 18.11 -0.19 2.32
C GLY A 185 18.06 -1.66 2.73
N VAL A 186 17.56 -1.94 3.92
CA VAL A 186 17.48 -3.29 4.50
C VAL A 186 16.39 -4.10 3.82
N ILE A 187 16.72 -5.31 3.35
CA ILE A 187 15.74 -6.27 2.88
C ILE A 187 15.25 -7.08 4.10
N TYR A 188 13.98 -6.94 4.44
CA TYR A 188 13.40 -7.43 5.70
C TYR A 188 12.53 -8.68 5.55
N ASN A 189 12.31 -9.16 4.33
CA ASN A 189 11.52 -10.36 3.99
C ASN A 189 12.23 -11.21 2.91
N ALA A 190 13.56 -11.31 3.01
CA ALA A 190 14.38 -12.12 2.10
C ALA A 190 14.47 -13.58 2.58
#